data_0efaa1b34e834eb6cd5a160c48a39ad4
#
_entry.id   0efaa1b34e834eb6cd5a160c48a39ad4
#
_cell.length_a   1.000
_cell.length_b   1.000
_cell.length_c   1.000
_cell.angle_alpha   90.00
_cell.angle_beta   90.00
_cell.angle_gamma   90.00
#
_symmetry.space_group_name_H-M   'P 1'
#
loop_
_entity.id
_entity.type
_entity.pdbx_description
1 polymer ?
#
loop_
_entity_poly.entity_id
_entity_poly.type
_entity_poly.pdbx_seq_one_letter_code
_entity_poly.pdbx_strand_id
1 'polypeptide(L)'
;QPSDDLITRLAQAEEEGDSLTTEDIVLLIRLLLIAGNSTTTDMLGAGVVQLLKHPDQLAKFRARPDLHDNAMDEILRVEPPVSQVLRSAHEDMQVADKAIKKGDTLHMSLFGVHFDPEMNPDPLKFDIERKNVQHFAFGGGAHDCLGAGLGKAQAKIALPMLFHRFP
;
A
#
# COMPACT_ATOMS: atom_id res chain seq x y z
N GLN A 1 5.62 -32.70 -5.60
CA GLN A 1 4.42 -33.35 -5.04
C GLN A 1 3.50 -32.26 -4.48
N PRO A 2 2.17 -32.40 -4.65
CA PRO A 2 1.22 -31.47 -4.05
C PRO A 2 1.40 -31.41 -2.53
N SER A 3 1.37 -30.19 -1.97
CA SER A 3 1.44 -29.93 -0.54
C SER A 3 0.39 -28.86 -0.17
N ASP A 4 0.18 -28.59 1.11
CA ASP A 4 -0.74 -27.51 1.54
C ASP A 4 0.00 -26.16 1.49
N ASP A 5 0.32 -25.72 0.27
CA ASP A 5 0.98 -24.44 0.00
C ASP A 5 0.28 -23.65 -1.12
N LEU A 6 0.66 -22.38 -1.25
CA LEU A 6 0.07 -21.47 -2.23
C LEU A 6 0.28 -21.95 -3.67
N ILE A 7 1.44 -22.54 -4.00
CA ILE A 7 1.74 -23.01 -5.36
C ILE A 7 0.80 -24.15 -5.74
N THR A 8 0.60 -25.11 -4.83
CA THR A 8 -0.34 -26.22 -5.02
C THR A 8 -1.77 -25.68 -5.20
N ARG A 9 -2.18 -24.72 -4.39
CA ARG A 9 -3.51 -24.12 -4.48
C ARG A 9 -3.70 -23.37 -5.81
N LEU A 10 -2.70 -22.63 -6.28
CA LEU A 10 -2.74 -21.97 -7.59
C LEU A 10 -2.80 -22.99 -8.74
N ALA A 11 -2.04 -24.08 -8.64
CA ALA A 11 -2.04 -25.14 -9.66
C ALA A 11 -3.37 -25.93 -9.71
N GLN A 12 -4.16 -25.91 -8.65
CA GLN A 12 -5.46 -26.56 -8.54
C GLN A 12 -6.63 -25.59 -8.70
N ALA A 13 -6.36 -24.28 -8.80
CA ALA A 13 -7.40 -23.29 -8.95
C ALA A 13 -8.10 -23.44 -10.31
N GLU A 14 -9.41 -23.53 -10.28
CA GLU A 14 -10.28 -23.59 -11.45
C GLU A 14 -11.50 -22.73 -11.17
N GLU A 15 -11.87 -21.89 -12.11
CA GLU A 15 -13.06 -21.06 -12.05
C GLU A 15 -13.80 -21.17 -13.39
N GLU A 16 -15.08 -21.56 -13.35
CA GLU A 16 -15.96 -21.71 -14.51
C GLU A 16 -15.39 -22.61 -15.64
N GLY A 17 -14.52 -23.58 -15.29
CA GLY A 17 -13.87 -24.48 -16.25
C GLY A 17 -12.55 -23.97 -16.80
N ASP A 18 -12.13 -22.75 -16.46
CA ASP A 18 -10.80 -22.21 -16.78
C ASP A 18 -9.82 -22.49 -15.64
N SER A 19 -8.63 -22.96 -16.00
CA SER A 19 -7.54 -23.22 -15.08
C SER A 19 -6.31 -22.36 -15.43
N LEU A 20 -5.51 -22.04 -14.41
CA LEU A 20 -4.25 -21.33 -14.63
C LEU A 20 -3.24 -22.21 -15.39
N THR A 21 -2.62 -21.66 -16.41
CA THR A 21 -1.51 -22.31 -17.08
C THR A 21 -0.24 -22.27 -16.20
N THR A 22 0.72 -23.12 -16.48
CA THR A 22 2.02 -23.07 -15.78
C THR A 22 2.69 -21.69 -15.92
N GLU A 23 2.53 -21.03 -17.06
CA GLU A 23 3.06 -19.69 -17.28
C GLU A 23 2.37 -18.65 -16.39
N ASP A 24 1.04 -18.70 -16.28
CA ASP A 24 0.28 -17.82 -15.39
C ASP A 24 0.70 -18.00 -13.93
N ILE A 25 0.89 -19.24 -13.48
CA ILE A 25 1.34 -19.53 -12.11
C ILE A 25 2.73 -18.95 -11.88
N VAL A 26 3.67 -19.11 -12.81
CA VAL A 26 5.02 -18.53 -12.70
C VAL A 26 4.97 -17.01 -12.65
N LEU A 27 4.16 -16.38 -13.49
CA LEU A 27 3.96 -14.92 -13.48
C LEU A 27 3.37 -14.43 -12.17
N LEU A 28 2.35 -15.10 -11.64
CA LEU A 28 1.74 -14.78 -10.34
C LEU A 28 2.72 -14.91 -9.19
N ILE A 29 3.50 -16.00 -9.14
CA ILE A 29 4.52 -16.17 -8.10
C ILE A 29 5.56 -15.05 -8.15
N ARG A 30 6.04 -14.72 -9.36
CA ARG A 30 6.99 -13.61 -9.54
C ARG A 30 6.39 -12.29 -9.08
N LEU A 31 5.14 -12.01 -9.43
CA LEU A 31 4.42 -10.82 -8.99
C LEU A 31 4.34 -10.76 -7.46
N LEU A 32 3.92 -11.83 -6.80
CA LEU A 32 3.78 -11.90 -5.35
C LEU A 32 5.12 -11.69 -4.62
N LEU A 33 6.20 -12.29 -5.14
CA LEU A 33 7.53 -12.13 -4.57
C LEU A 33 8.05 -10.70 -4.68
N ILE A 34 7.86 -10.05 -5.83
CA ILE A 34 8.31 -8.66 -6.04
C ILE A 34 7.43 -7.69 -5.25
N ALA A 35 6.11 -7.78 -5.44
CA ALA A 35 5.18 -6.83 -4.86
C ALA A 35 5.08 -6.93 -3.32
N GLY A 36 5.21 -8.12 -2.76
CA GLY A 36 5.07 -8.36 -1.32
C GLY A 36 6.33 -8.10 -0.50
N ASN A 37 7.50 -8.09 -1.13
CA ASN A 37 8.76 -7.96 -0.40
C ASN A 37 9.21 -6.50 -0.22
N SER A 38 9.51 -5.78 -1.30
CA SER A 38 10.08 -4.44 -1.20
C SER A 38 9.11 -3.45 -0.58
N THR A 39 7.85 -3.44 -1.02
CA THR A 39 6.86 -2.48 -0.54
C THR A 39 6.57 -2.61 0.96
N THR A 40 6.51 -3.83 1.48
CA THR A 40 6.32 -4.06 2.92
C THR A 40 7.56 -3.63 3.71
N THR A 41 8.76 -3.91 3.21
CA THR A 41 10.02 -3.45 3.82
C THR A 41 10.09 -1.92 3.86
N ASP A 42 9.74 -1.26 2.76
CA ASP A 42 9.74 0.20 2.66
C ASP A 42 8.71 0.82 3.62
N MET A 43 7.50 0.24 3.72
CA MET A 43 6.48 0.68 4.66
C MET A 43 6.94 0.55 6.12
N LEU A 44 7.59 -0.55 6.49
CA LEU A 44 8.13 -0.72 7.84
C LEU A 44 9.25 0.28 8.12
N GLY A 45 10.16 0.48 7.17
CA GLY A 45 11.23 1.48 7.24
C GLY A 45 10.68 2.90 7.40
N ALA A 46 9.70 3.27 6.59
CA ALA A 46 9.00 4.54 6.67
C ALA A 46 8.35 4.72 8.05
N GLY A 47 7.67 3.69 8.56
CA GLY A 47 7.05 3.71 9.89
C GLY A 47 8.05 3.98 11.01
N VAL A 48 9.20 3.32 10.98
CA VAL A 48 10.28 3.57 11.94
C VAL A 48 10.80 5.01 11.84
N VAL A 49 11.09 5.46 10.63
CA VAL A 49 11.62 6.82 10.40
C VAL A 49 10.62 7.89 10.85
N GLN A 50 9.34 7.76 10.48
CA GLN A 50 8.33 8.75 10.83
C GLN A 50 8.09 8.81 12.34
N LEU A 51 7.99 7.67 13.01
CA LEU A 51 7.81 7.64 14.48
C LEU A 51 9.03 8.18 15.22
N LEU A 52 10.26 7.91 14.75
CA LEU A 52 11.47 8.47 15.36
C LEU A 52 11.63 9.97 15.13
N LYS A 53 11.19 10.49 13.98
CA LYS A 53 11.16 11.93 13.70
C LYS A 53 10.14 12.72 14.53
N HIS A 54 9.12 12.03 15.06
CA HIS A 54 8.02 12.62 15.82
C HIS A 54 7.88 11.96 17.20
N PRO A 55 8.76 12.31 18.18
CA PRO A 55 8.81 11.64 19.49
C PRO A 55 7.49 11.68 20.27
N ASP A 56 6.70 12.73 20.12
CA ASP A 56 5.37 12.86 20.71
C ASP A 56 4.39 11.83 20.16
N GLN A 57 4.45 11.57 18.84
CA GLN A 57 3.64 10.54 18.18
C GLN A 57 4.12 9.13 18.53
N LEU A 58 5.43 8.93 18.66
CA LEU A 58 6.01 7.67 19.13
C LEU A 58 5.56 7.36 20.57
N ALA A 59 5.54 8.36 21.46
CA ALA A 59 5.05 8.18 22.82
C ALA A 59 3.58 7.73 22.84
N LYS A 60 2.72 8.33 22.02
CA LYS A 60 1.32 7.92 21.84
C LYS A 60 1.21 6.50 21.28
N PHE A 61 2.00 6.20 20.24
CA PHE A 61 2.01 4.87 19.60
C PHE A 61 2.33 3.77 20.60
N ARG A 62 3.30 4.01 21.50
CA ARG A 62 3.66 3.06 22.56
C ARG A 62 2.58 2.93 23.64
N ALA A 63 1.95 4.04 24.01
CA ALA A 63 0.96 4.07 25.11
C ALA A 63 -0.44 3.61 24.69
N ARG A 64 -0.77 3.67 23.40
CA ARG A 64 -2.11 3.53 22.86
C ARG A 64 -2.18 2.49 21.74
N PRO A 65 -2.28 1.19 22.07
CA PRO A 65 -2.41 0.13 21.04
C PRO A 65 -3.64 0.29 20.12
N ASP A 66 -4.67 0.97 20.57
CA ASP A 66 -5.86 1.31 19.81
C ASP A 66 -5.57 2.27 18.63
N LEU A 67 -4.45 2.97 18.64
CA LEU A 67 -4.02 3.85 17.56
C LEU A 67 -3.18 3.13 16.48
N HIS A 68 -2.81 1.88 16.65
CA HIS A 68 -1.90 1.22 15.73
C HIS A 68 -2.45 1.14 14.31
N ASP A 69 -3.74 0.88 14.11
CA ASP A 69 -4.37 0.87 12.80
C ASP A 69 -4.28 2.23 12.11
N ASN A 70 -4.69 3.27 12.85
CA ASN A 70 -4.68 4.63 12.34
C ASN A 70 -3.26 5.15 12.07
N ALA A 71 -2.30 4.74 12.92
CA ALA A 71 -0.89 5.04 12.69
C ALA A 71 -0.36 4.42 11.39
N MET A 72 -0.79 3.19 11.05
CA MET A 72 -0.42 2.58 9.77
C MET A 72 -0.96 3.37 8.58
N ASP A 73 -2.21 3.80 8.64
CA ASP A 73 -2.81 4.59 7.58
C ASP A 73 -2.14 5.96 7.45
N GLU A 74 -1.79 6.61 8.56
CA GLU A 74 -1.06 7.89 8.55
C GLU A 74 0.38 7.74 8.02
N ILE A 75 1.08 6.65 8.35
CA ILE A 75 2.40 6.34 7.78
C ILE A 75 2.29 6.17 6.26
N LEU A 76 1.32 5.39 5.80
CA LEU A 76 1.07 5.15 4.37
C LEU A 76 0.66 6.43 3.63
N ARG A 77 -0.03 7.34 4.31
CA ARG A 77 -0.38 8.65 3.75
C ARG A 77 0.86 9.52 3.54
N VAL A 78 1.72 9.61 4.56
CA VAL A 78 2.89 10.49 4.54
C VAL A 78 4.04 9.93 3.72
N GLU A 79 4.23 8.62 3.75
CA GLU A 79 5.37 7.94 3.10
C GLU A 79 4.91 6.64 2.41
N PRO A 80 4.12 6.73 1.32
CA PRO A 80 3.68 5.53 0.61
C PRO A 80 4.86 4.86 -0.08
N PRO A 81 5.01 3.52 0.01
CA PRO A 81 6.05 2.76 -0.71
C PRO A 81 5.99 2.96 -2.22
N VAL A 82 4.79 3.14 -2.76
CA VAL A 82 4.56 3.47 -4.16
C VAL A 82 4.06 4.91 -4.24
N SER A 83 4.89 5.81 -4.73
CA SER A 83 4.57 7.24 -4.80
C SER A 83 3.76 7.63 -6.03
N GLN A 84 3.82 6.84 -7.10
CA GLN A 84 3.11 7.08 -8.36
C GLN A 84 2.79 5.79 -9.09
N VAL A 85 1.76 5.83 -9.92
CA VAL A 85 1.42 4.76 -10.86
C VAL A 85 1.28 5.30 -12.27
N LEU A 86 1.60 4.46 -13.24
CA LEU A 86 1.51 4.81 -14.66
C LEU A 86 0.29 4.14 -15.29
N ARG A 87 -0.34 4.85 -16.22
CA ARG A 87 -1.38 4.29 -17.09
C ARG A 87 -1.17 4.78 -18.53
N SER A 88 -1.46 3.94 -19.50
CA SER A 88 -1.56 4.35 -20.90
C SER A 88 -3.01 4.60 -21.25
N ALA A 89 -3.28 5.71 -21.92
CA ALA A 89 -4.61 6.00 -22.43
C ALA A 89 -5.00 5.00 -23.52
N HIS A 90 -6.08 4.28 -23.33
CA HIS A 90 -6.56 3.27 -24.28
C HIS A 90 -7.27 3.89 -25.48
N GLU A 91 -7.83 5.08 -25.28
CA GLU A 91 -8.54 5.87 -26.29
C GLU A 91 -8.31 7.37 -26.05
N ASP A 92 -8.74 8.19 -27.01
CA ASP A 92 -8.76 9.64 -26.81
C ASP A 92 -9.77 9.97 -25.68
N MET A 93 -9.35 10.78 -24.71
CA MET A 93 -10.19 11.15 -23.59
C MET A 93 -9.91 12.58 -23.14
N GLN A 94 -10.76 13.07 -22.25
CA GLN A 94 -10.56 14.37 -21.59
C GLN A 94 -10.57 14.18 -20.07
N VAL A 95 -9.55 14.76 -19.41
CA VAL A 95 -9.48 14.84 -17.95
C VAL A 95 -9.42 16.30 -17.57
N ALA A 96 -10.45 16.78 -16.88
CA ALA A 96 -10.68 18.20 -16.61
C ALA A 96 -10.59 19.04 -17.92
N ASP A 97 -9.63 19.97 -18.02
CA ASP A 97 -9.40 20.83 -19.19
C ASP A 97 -8.38 20.27 -20.19
N LYS A 98 -7.83 19.08 -19.95
CA LYS A 98 -6.76 18.49 -20.77
C LYS A 98 -7.28 17.40 -21.68
N ALA A 99 -6.99 17.52 -22.97
CA ALA A 99 -7.17 16.45 -23.94
C ALA A 99 -5.99 15.47 -23.83
N ILE A 100 -6.32 14.20 -23.73
CA ILE A 100 -5.38 13.09 -23.66
C ILE A 100 -5.60 12.22 -24.88
N LYS A 101 -4.53 11.89 -25.58
CA LYS A 101 -4.58 11.07 -26.78
C LYS A 101 -4.36 9.60 -26.43
N LYS A 102 -4.95 8.74 -27.25
CA LYS A 102 -4.65 7.31 -27.22
C LYS A 102 -3.14 7.07 -27.30
N GLY A 103 -2.61 6.29 -26.34
CA GLY A 103 -1.19 5.98 -26.21
C GLY A 103 -0.41 6.94 -25.32
N ASP A 104 -1.00 8.07 -24.91
CA ASP A 104 -0.37 8.96 -23.92
C ASP A 104 -0.15 8.23 -22.59
N THR A 105 0.96 8.55 -21.93
CA THR A 105 1.25 8.03 -20.58
C THR A 105 0.83 9.02 -19.54
N LEU A 106 -0.05 8.57 -18.65
CA LEU A 106 -0.50 9.33 -17.48
C LEU A 106 0.31 8.93 -16.25
N HIS A 107 0.89 9.91 -15.59
CA HIS A 107 1.55 9.76 -14.29
C HIS A 107 0.57 10.18 -13.21
N MET A 108 0.07 9.23 -12.43
CA MET A 108 -0.81 9.49 -11.31
C MET A 108 0.00 9.51 -10.03
N SER A 109 0.18 10.70 -9.44
CA SER A 109 0.92 10.88 -8.20
C SER A 109 0.03 10.50 -7.01
N LEU A 110 0.24 9.33 -6.43
CA LEU A 110 -0.43 8.92 -5.20
C LEU A 110 0.04 9.80 -4.04
N PHE A 111 1.35 10.03 -3.97
CA PHE A 111 1.95 10.91 -2.98
C PHE A 111 1.35 12.33 -3.04
N GLY A 112 1.22 12.93 -4.24
CA GLY A 112 0.68 14.28 -4.39
C GLY A 112 -0.73 14.43 -3.85
N VAL A 113 -1.59 13.47 -4.12
CA VAL A 113 -2.99 13.46 -3.65
C VAL A 113 -3.09 13.38 -2.12
N HIS A 114 -2.18 12.67 -1.46
CA HIS A 114 -2.18 12.54 -0.01
C HIS A 114 -1.94 13.87 0.73
N PHE A 115 -1.29 14.82 0.06
CA PHE A 115 -0.99 16.16 0.58
C PHE A 115 -1.99 17.25 0.11
N ASP A 116 -3.07 16.85 -0.53
CA ASP A 116 -4.16 17.74 -0.86
C ASP A 116 -4.94 18.13 0.43
N PRO A 117 -5.03 19.43 0.76
CA PRO A 117 -5.71 19.89 1.97
C PRO A 117 -7.24 19.67 1.93
N GLU A 118 -7.83 19.53 0.75
CA GLU A 118 -9.24 19.15 0.62
C GLU A 118 -9.48 17.70 1.01
N MET A 119 -8.49 16.84 0.80
CA MET A 119 -8.55 15.44 1.15
C MET A 119 -8.12 15.19 2.61
N ASN A 120 -7.02 15.81 3.01
CA ASN A 120 -6.44 15.68 4.34
C ASN A 120 -6.13 17.07 4.92
N PRO A 121 -6.97 17.63 5.81
CA PRO A 121 -6.67 18.90 6.48
C PRO A 121 -5.31 18.85 7.20
N ASP A 122 -4.54 19.95 7.15
CA ASP A 122 -3.15 20.01 7.66
C ASP A 122 -2.26 18.87 7.13
N PRO A 123 -2.13 18.71 5.80
CA PRO A 123 -1.59 17.50 5.19
C PRO A 123 -0.11 17.28 5.51
N LEU A 124 0.64 18.33 5.87
CA LEU A 124 2.05 18.24 6.22
C LEU A 124 2.30 17.76 7.66
N LYS A 125 1.26 17.77 8.50
CA LYS A 125 1.36 17.27 9.87
C LYS A 125 1.27 15.76 9.90
N PHE A 126 2.27 15.10 10.49
CA PHE A 126 2.19 13.69 10.85
C PHE A 126 1.45 13.55 12.18
N ASP A 127 0.30 12.89 12.16
CA ASP A 127 -0.58 12.76 13.33
C ASP A 127 -1.29 11.41 13.34
N ILE A 128 -0.84 10.50 14.20
CA ILE A 128 -1.42 9.16 14.32
C ILE A 128 -2.84 9.15 14.93
N GLU A 129 -3.34 10.29 15.39
CA GLU A 129 -4.73 10.48 15.83
C GLU A 129 -5.57 11.19 14.77
N ARG A 130 -5.06 11.43 13.57
CA ARG A 130 -5.80 12.04 12.46
C ARG A 130 -7.10 11.29 12.22
N LYS A 131 -8.22 12.02 12.22
CA LYS A 131 -9.53 11.45 11.90
C LYS A 131 -9.67 11.28 10.39
N ASN A 132 -10.22 10.13 9.97
CA ASN A 132 -10.52 9.84 8.56
C ASN A 132 -9.31 10.02 7.64
N VAL A 133 -8.19 9.37 7.97
CA VAL A 133 -7.00 9.35 7.10
C VAL A 133 -7.38 8.88 5.70
N GLN A 134 -7.13 9.70 4.69
CA GLN A 134 -7.40 9.37 3.30
C GLN A 134 -6.08 9.12 2.58
N HIS A 135 -5.94 7.95 1.96
CA HIS A 135 -4.77 7.64 1.15
C HIS A 135 -5.09 6.64 0.04
N PHE A 136 -4.28 6.67 -1.01
CA PHE A 136 -4.28 5.73 -2.13
C PHE A 136 -3.01 4.87 -2.17
N ALA A 137 -2.35 4.65 -1.03
CA ALA A 137 -1.11 3.87 -0.98
C ALA A 137 -1.28 2.42 -1.47
N PHE A 138 -2.49 1.90 -1.43
CA PHE A 138 -2.86 0.61 -1.99
C PHE A 138 -3.56 0.69 -3.34
N GLY A 139 -3.59 1.86 -3.98
CA GLY A 139 -4.29 2.08 -5.24
C GLY A 139 -5.79 2.26 -5.07
N GLY A 140 -6.56 1.81 -6.04
CA GLY A 140 -8.02 1.87 -6.06
C GLY A 140 -8.61 1.28 -7.33
N GLY A 141 -9.88 0.88 -7.26
CA GLY A 141 -10.62 0.30 -8.38
C GLY A 141 -10.15 -1.12 -8.74
N ALA A 142 -10.17 -1.45 -10.03
CA ALA A 142 -9.83 -2.80 -10.51
C ALA A 142 -8.38 -3.23 -10.21
N HIS A 143 -7.51 -2.29 -9.84
CA HIS A 143 -6.11 -2.52 -9.50
C HIS A 143 -5.82 -2.29 -8.02
N ASP A 144 -6.80 -2.44 -7.16
CA ASP A 144 -6.60 -2.42 -5.71
C ASP A 144 -5.55 -3.45 -5.29
N CYS A 145 -4.75 -3.11 -4.29
CA CYS A 145 -3.68 -3.98 -3.82
C CYS A 145 -4.23 -5.26 -3.19
N LEU A 146 -3.98 -6.40 -3.82
CA LEU A 146 -4.35 -7.71 -3.31
C LEU A 146 -3.77 -7.98 -1.91
N GLY A 147 -2.54 -7.47 -1.65
CA GLY A 147 -1.82 -7.66 -0.40
C GLY A 147 -2.12 -6.62 0.69
N ALA A 148 -3.06 -5.70 0.50
CA ALA A 148 -3.30 -4.59 1.45
C ALA A 148 -3.56 -5.07 2.88
N GLY A 149 -4.44 -6.06 3.05
CA GLY A 149 -4.74 -6.65 4.36
C GLY A 149 -3.53 -7.32 5.01
N LEU A 150 -2.73 -8.06 4.23
CA LEU A 150 -1.54 -8.73 4.71
C LEU A 150 -0.45 -7.71 5.09
N GLY A 151 -0.20 -6.72 4.25
CA GLY A 151 0.79 -5.68 4.53
C GLY A 151 0.46 -4.88 5.80
N LYS A 152 -0.78 -4.45 5.96
CA LYS A 152 -1.24 -3.80 7.21
C LYS A 152 -1.07 -4.71 8.43
N ALA A 153 -1.45 -6.00 8.34
CA ALA A 153 -1.30 -6.94 9.45
C ALA A 153 0.17 -7.13 9.84
N GLN A 154 1.07 -7.24 8.87
CA GLN A 154 2.52 -7.33 9.13
C GLN A 154 3.04 -6.09 9.86
N ALA A 155 2.67 -4.89 9.43
CA ALA A 155 3.11 -3.65 10.06
C ALA A 155 2.56 -3.48 11.48
N LYS A 156 1.29 -3.84 11.71
CA LYS A 156 0.65 -3.82 13.03
C LYS A 156 1.33 -4.73 14.05
N ILE A 157 1.98 -5.77 13.60
CA ILE A 157 2.73 -6.69 14.47
C ILE A 157 4.17 -6.21 14.61
N ALA A 158 4.83 -5.94 13.51
CA ALA A 158 6.27 -5.69 13.49
C ALA A 158 6.67 -4.37 14.18
N LEU A 159 5.97 -3.25 13.91
CA LEU A 159 6.34 -1.96 14.47
C LEU A 159 6.16 -1.88 16.00
N PRO A 160 5.04 -2.32 16.60
CA PRO A 160 4.92 -2.37 18.06
C PRO A 160 5.95 -3.29 18.70
N MET A 161 6.23 -4.46 18.13
CA MET A 161 7.23 -5.38 18.65
C MET A 161 8.64 -4.74 18.61
N LEU A 162 8.98 -4.06 17.52
CA LEU A 162 10.26 -3.36 17.38
C LEU A 162 10.43 -2.30 18.47
N PHE A 163 9.46 -1.40 18.63
CA PHE A 163 9.52 -0.32 19.61
C PHE A 163 9.32 -0.79 21.08
N HIS A 164 8.80 -1.98 21.28
CA HIS A 164 8.80 -2.62 22.61
C HIS A 164 10.20 -3.21 22.92
N ARG A 165 10.85 -3.80 21.94
CA ARG A 165 12.15 -4.44 22.13
C ARG A 165 13.30 -3.43 22.24
N PHE A 166 13.16 -2.30 21.55
CA PHE A 166 14.15 -1.21 21.49
C PHE A 166 13.48 0.10 21.91
N PRO A 167 13.43 0.37 23.22
CA PRO A 167 12.78 1.54 23.79
C PRO A 167 13.50 2.86 23.51
#